data_f3ad3f0d237347ba8af08f0edfe13bc8
#
_entry.id   f3ad3f0d237347ba8af08f0edfe13bc8
#
_cell.length_a   1.000
_cell.length_b   1.000
_cell.length_c   1.000
_cell.angle_alpha   90.00
_cell.angle_beta   90.00
_cell.angle_gamma   90.00
#
_symmetry.space_group_name_H-M   'P 1'
#
loop_
_entity.id
_entity.type
_entity.pdbx_description
1 polymer ?
#
loop_
_entity_poly.entity_id
_entity_poly.type
_entity_poly.pdbx_seq_one_letter_code
_entity_poly.pdbx_strand_id
1 'polypeptide(L)'
;MTQSNDLSQRVDRTEGQIVDLRLTANLILQAIDKNSTDIAQLVEVSRRNSEGVSALLEVSRRHSEAISQNSRSISTLEEAIQDIRDSNASIHATIDRMDRLFDYLIRRDQGQSE
;
A
#
# COMPACT_ATOMS: atom_id res chain seq x y z
N MET A 1 55.11 -2.17 63.34
CA MET A 1 55.54 -2.19 61.91
C MET A 1 54.61 -2.98 61.03
N THR A 2 54.10 -4.14 61.47
CA THR A 2 53.17 -4.93 60.72
C THR A 2 51.82 -4.21 60.47
N GLN A 3 51.36 -3.40 61.45
CA GLN A 3 50.13 -2.60 61.30
C GLN A 3 50.28 -1.51 60.27
N SER A 4 51.46 -0.87 60.18
CA SER A 4 51.73 0.18 59.18
C SER A 4 51.71 -0.38 57.76
N ASN A 5 52.33 -1.56 57.53
CA ASN A 5 52.28 -2.20 56.22
C ASN A 5 50.91 -2.70 55.85
N ASP A 6 50.11 -3.18 56.80
CA ASP A 6 48.74 -3.61 56.58
C ASP A 6 47.83 -2.44 56.18
N LEU A 7 47.99 -1.30 56.88
CA LEU A 7 47.23 -0.07 56.52
C LEU A 7 47.62 0.45 55.13
N SER A 8 48.92 0.44 54.80
CA SER A 8 49.38 0.86 53.48
C SER A 8 48.85 -0.03 52.40
N GLN A 9 48.82 -1.35 52.59
CA GLN A 9 48.21 -2.28 51.64
C GLN A 9 46.69 -2.06 51.45
N ARG A 10 46.01 -1.79 52.56
CA ARG A 10 44.56 -1.47 52.52
C ARG A 10 44.26 -0.19 51.78
N VAL A 11 45.07 0.84 51.99
CA VAL A 11 44.95 2.11 51.27
C VAL A 11 45.19 1.89 49.79
N ASP A 12 46.25 1.20 49.40
CA ASP A 12 46.56 0.91 48.00
C ASP A 12 45.43 0.13 47.33
N ARG A 13 44.87 -0.85 48.02
CA ARG A 13 43.74 -1.64 47.52
C ARG A 13 42.49 -0.77 47.32
N THR A 14 42.21 0.11 48.26
CA THR A 14 41.06 1.03 48.18
C THR A 14 41.24 2.02 47.05
N GLU A 15 42.43 2.56 46.86
CA GLU A 15 42.75 3.44 45.75
C GLU A 15 42.52 2.76 44.39
N GLY A 16 42.99 1.48 44.27
CA GLY A 16 42.73 0.69 43.07
C GLY A 16 41.25 0.47 42.80
N GLN A 17 40.49 0.21 43.84
CA GLN A 17 39.01 0.06 43.72
C GLN A 17 38.36 1.35 43.30
N ILE A 18 38.82 2.51 43.79
CA ILE A 18 38.28 3.81 43.35
C ILE A 18 38.55 4.07 41.87
N VAL A 19 39.75 3.74 41.39
CA VAL A 19 40.08 3.87 39.97
C VAL A 19 39.17 2.99 39.13
N ASP A 20 38.96 1.75 39.52
CA ASP A 20 38.09 0.81 38.82
C ASP A 20 36.64 1.32 38.80
N LEU A 21 36.15 1.82 39.93
CA LEU A 21 34.79 2.42 39.98
C LEU A 21 34.64 3.62 39.08
N ARG A 22 35.65 4.49 39.01
CA ARG A 22 35.61 5.64 38.09
C ARG A 22 35.58 5.21 36.63
N LEU A 23 36.37 4.22 36.25
CA LEU A 23 36.35 3.67 34.89
C LEU A 23 35.00 3.10 34.58
N THR A 24 34.42 2.31 35.47
CA THR A 24 33.11 1.72 35.32
C THR A 24 32.02 2.79 35.18
N ALA A 25 32.09 3.83 36.04
CA ALA A 25 31.13 4.93 35.96
C ALA A 25 31.22 5.67 34.63
N ASN A 26 32.42 5.92 34.12
CA ASN A 26 32.61 6.55 32.82
C ASN A 26 32.05 5.70 31.68
N LEU A 27 32.26 4.38 31.70
CA LEU A 27 31.71 3.48 30.70
C LEU A 27 30.19 3.44 30.74
N ILE A 28 29.62 3.47 31.95
CA ILE A 28 28.16 3.53 32.13
C ILE A 28 27.61 4.85 31.55
N LEU A 29 28.25 5.99 31.82
CA LEU A 29 27.85 7.28 31.29
C LEU A 29 27.89 7.30 29.76
N GLN A 30 28.94 6.73 29.17
CA GLN A 30 29.04 6.62 27.71
C GLN A 30 27.93 5.74 27.14
N ALA A 31 27.60 4.63 27.80
CA ALA A 31 26.52 3.74 27.41
C ALA A 31 25.15 4.46 27.49
N ILE A 32 24.96 5.25 28.55
CA ILE A 32 23.73 6.07 28.71
C ILE A 32 23.61 7.08 27.58
N ASP A 33 24.69 7.79 27.24
CA ASP A 33 24.71 8.75 26.16
C ASP A 33 24.36 8.09 24.82
N LYS A 34 24.97 6.96 24.54
CA LYS A 34 24.69 6.19 23.33
C LYS A 34 23.23 5.73 23.29
N ASN A 35 22.73 5.21 24.40
CA ASN A 35 21.34 4.76 24.50
C ASN A 35 20.37 5.93 24.30
N SER A 36 20.68 7.09 24.86
CA SER A 36 19.85 8.28 24.66
C SER A 36 19.79 8.71 23.20
N THR A 37 20.93 8.66 22.52
CA THR A 37 21.01 8.94 21.07
C THR A 37 20.21 7.92 20.27
N ASP A 38 20.38 6.63 20.58
CA ASP A 38 19.67 5.54 19.92
C ASP A 38 18.14 5.67 20.11
N ILE A 39 17.71 6.01 21.33
CA ILE A 39 16.30 6.22 21.64
C ILE A 39 15.74 7.40 20.81
N ALA A 40 16.48 8.51 20.73
CA ALA A 40 16.06 9.66 19.92
C ALA A 40 15.91 9.27 18.45
N GLN A 41 16.82 8.47 17.90
CA GLN A 41 16.74 7.96 16.54
C GLN A 41 15.52 7.04 16.34
N LEU A 42 15.26 6.15 17.30
CA LEU A 42 14.09 5.27 17.26
C LEU A 42 12.78 6.04 17.31
N VAL A 43 12.70 7.08 18.12
CA VAL A 43 11.53 7.96 18.18
C VAL A 43 11.30 8.62 16.83
N GLU A 44 12.35 9.12 16.18
CA GLU A 44 12.24 9.73 14.85
C GLU A 44 11.81 8.73 13.78
N VAL A 45 12.38 7.53 13.79
CA VAL A 45 11.97 6.44 12.86
C VAL A 45 10.51 6.07 13.09
N SER A 46 10.08 5.95 14.35
CA SER A 46 8.70 5.65 14.71
C SER A 46 7.75 6.73 14.19
N ARG A 47 8.14 8.01 14.32
CA ARG A 47 7.35 9.13 13.80
C ARG A 47 7.19 9.05 12.27
N ARG A 48 8.29 8.80 11.57
CA ARG A 48 8.28 8.65 10.11
C ARG A 48 7.44 7.46 9.68
N ASN A 49 7.54 6.34 10.41
CA ASN A 49 6.73 5.16 10.13
C ASN A 49 5.25 5.43 10.31
N SER A 50 4.86 6.15 11.36
CA SER A 50 3.48 6.54 11.60
C SER A 50 2.95 7.43 10.48
N GLU A 51 3.74 8.39 10.02
CA GLU A 51 3.39 9.24 8.88
C GLU A 51 3.24 8.41 7.59
N GLY A 52 4.17 7.47 7.35
CA GLY A 52 4.11 6.56 6.21
C GLY A 52 2.88 5.68 6.24
N VAL A 53 2.52 5.12 7.39
CA VAL A 53 1.30 4.32 7.55
C VAL A 53 0.06 5.16 7.27
N SER A 54 0.00 6.39 7.78
CA SER A 54 -1.12 7.30 7.52
C SER A 54 -1.26 7.60 6.02
N ALA A 55 -0.14 7.84 5.33
CA ALA A 55 -0.13 8.07 3.89
C ALA A 55 -0.62 6.84 3.12
N LEU A 56 -0.19 5.63 3.53
CA LEU A 56 -0.63 4.38 2.92
C LEU A 56 -2.12 4.13 3.13
N LEU A 57 -2.66 4.46 4.30
CA LEU A 57 -4.09 4.35 4.58
C LEU A 57 -4.89 5.28 3.66
N GLU A 58 -4.42 6.50 3.43
CA GLU A 58 -5.07 7.44 2.51
C GLU A 58 -5.04 6.93 1.06
N VAL A 59 -3.90 6.41 0.62
CA VAL A 59 -3.78 5.79 -0.72
C VAL A 59 -4.72 4.60 -0.85
N SER A 60 -4.80 3.75 0.17
CA SER A 60 -5.71 2.60 0.20
C SER A 60 -7.18 3.04 0.08
N ARG A 61 -7.56 4.11 0.78
CA ARG A 61 -8.91 4.68 0.70
C ARG A 61 -9.23 5.16 -0.71
N ARG A 62 -8.30 5.89 -1.33
CA ARG A 62 -8.46 6.37 -2.71
C ARG A 62 -8.57 5.22 -3.71
N HIS A 63 -7.77 4.18 -3.52
CA HIS A 63 -7.84 2.97 -4.36
C HIS A 63 -9.20 2.28 -4.24
N SER A 64 -9.72 2.16 -3.03
CA SER A 64 -11.05 1.57 -2.80
C SER A 64 -12.15 2.37 -3.49
N GLU A 65 -12.09 3.70 -3.43
CA GLU A 65 -13.01 4.58 -4.15
C GLU A 65 -12.90 4.41 -5.67
N ALA A 66 -11.67 4.37 -6.19
CA ALA A 66 -11.43 4.16 -7.62
C ALA A 66 -11.95 2.81 -8.10
N ILE A 67 -11.75 1.75 -7.32
CA ILE A 67 -12.28 0.41 -7.63
C ILE A 67 -13.80 0.44 -7.67
N SER A 68 -14.45 1.11 -6.72
CA SER A 68 -15.92 1.25 -6.69
C SER A 68 -16.42 2.00 -7.92
N GLN A 69 -15.77 3.10 -8.31
CA GLN A 69 -16.12 3.86 -9.51
C GLN A 69 -15.92 3.02 -10.78
N ASN A 70 -14.80 2.28 -10.85
CA ASN A 70 -14.52 1.39 -11.98
C ASN A 70 -15.58 0.29 -12.10
N SER A 71 -16.01 -0.29 -10.98
CA SER A 71 -17.07 -1.30 -10.98
C SER A 71 -18.39 -0.74 -11.51
N ARG A 72 -18.74 0.48 -11.13
CA ARG A 72 -19.95 1.15 -11.67
C ARG A 72 -19.82 1.43 -13.15
N SER A 73 -18.65 1.88 -13.61
CA SER A 73 -18.40 2.13 -15.02
C SER A 73 -18.48 0.85 -15.84
N ILE A 74 -17.96 -0.26 -15.32
CA ILE A 74 -18.06 -1.56 -15.96
C ILE A 74 -19.51 -1.99 -16.09
N SER A 75 -20.33 -1.83 -15.05
CA SER A 75 -21.76 -2.13 -15.11
C SER A 75 -22.48 -1.30 -16.17
N THR A 76 -22.16 -0.01 -16.25
CA THR A 76 -22.74 0.88 -17.28
C THR A 76 -22.33 0.43 -18.68
N LEU A 77 -21.07 0.02 -18.87
CA LEU A 77 -20.59 -0.49 -20.16
C LEU A 77 -21.26 -1.83 -20.51
N GLU A 78 -21.50 -2.69 -19.56
CA GLU A 78 -22.22 -3.96 -19.77
C GLU A 78 -23.65 -3.69 -20.25
N GLU A 79 -24.34 -2.72 -19.65
CA GLU A 79 -25.67 -2.30 -20.09
C GLU A 79 -25.65 -1.75 -21.51
N ALA A 80 -24.66 -0.90 -21.82
CA ALA A 80 -24.51 -0.33 -23.17
C ALA A 80 -24.22 -1.43 -24.21
N ILE A 81 -23.41 -2.42 -23.87
CA ILE A 81 -23.13 -3.56 -24.74
C ILE A 81 -24.41 -4.35 -25.00
N GLN A 82 -25.24 -4.57 -23.98
CA GLN A 82 -26.50 -5.28 -24.14
C GLN A 82 -27.45 -4.50 -25.04
N ASP A 83 -27.54 -3.19 -24.87
CA ASP A 83 -28.37 -2.32 -25.73
C ASP A 83 -27.89 -2.38 -27.18
N ILE A 84 -26.60 -2.39 -27.43
CA ILE A 84 -26.03 -2.52 -28.77
C ILE A 84 -26.38 -3.88 -29.38
N ARG A 85 -26.28 -4.95 -28.61
CA ARG A 85 -26.66 -6.30 -29.06
C ARG A 85 -28.14 -6.36 -29.45
N ASP A 86 -29.01 -5.75 -28.64
CA ASP A 86 -30.46 -5.69 -28.91
C ASP A 86 -30.74 -4.89 -30.17
N SER A 87 -30.09 -3.74 -30.35
CA SER A 87 -30.18 -2.91 -31.54
C SER A 87 -29.71 -3.66 -32.80
N ASN A 88 -28.58 -4.38 -32.69
CA ASN A 88 -28.07 -5.18 -33.80
C ASN A 88 -29.02 -6.31 -34.19
N ALA A 89 -29.60 -6.99 -33.22
CA ALA A 89 -30.61 -8.01 -33.49
C ALA A 89 -31.83 -7.43 -34.21
N SER A 90 -32.29 -6.24 -33.81
CA SER A 90 -33.36 -5.53 -34.43
C SER A 90 -33.06 -5.11 -35.87
N ILE A 91 -31.85 -4.64 -36.12
CA ILE A 91 -31.36 -4.27 -37.46
C ILE A 91 -31.31 -5.50 -38.37
N HIS A 92 -30.78 -6.63 -37.89
CA HIS A 92 -30.75 -7.86 -38.65
C HIS A 92 -32.15 -8.36 -39.03
N ALA A 93 -33.07 -8.30 -38.09
CA ALA A 93 -34.48 -8.65 -38.37
C ALA A 93 -35.08 -7.74 -39.44
N THR A 94 -34.77 -6.45 -39.43
CA THR A 94 -35.22 -5.49 -40.43
C THR A 94 -34.60 -5.80 -41.80
N ILE A 95 -33.32 -6.12 -41.85
CA ILE A 95 -32.63 -6.48 -43.09
C ILE A 95 -33.27 -7.75 -43.70
N ASP A 96 -33.53 -8.77 -42.89
CA ASP A 96 -34.19 -10.00 -43.35
C ASP A 96 -35.56 -9.74 -43.92
N ARG A 97 -36.34 -8.86 -43.32
CA ARG A 97 -37.64 -8.47 -43.85
C ARG A 97 -37.51 -7.71 -45.18
N MET A 98 -36.53 -6.84 -45.31
CA MET A 98 -36.24 -6.14 -46.55
C MET A 98 -35.86 -7.10 -47.68
N ASP A 99 -35.02 -8.06 -47.39
CA ASP A 99 -34.61 -9.08 -48.38
C ASP A 99 -35.82 -9.87 -48.88
N ARG A 100 -36.70 -10.28 -47.99
CA ARG A 100 -37.93 -11.00 -48.36
C ARG A 100 -38.84 -10.13 -49.20
N LEU A 101 -38.93 -8.87 -48.89
CA LEU A 101 -39.74 -7.93 -49.67
C LEU A 101 -39.16 -7.74 -51.08
N PHE A 102 -37.83 -7.58 -51.20
CA PHE A 102 -37.18 -7.49 -52.50
C PHE A 102 -37.40 -8.78 -53.33
N ASP A 103 -37.25 -9.92 -52.73
CA ASP A 103 -37.50 -11.23 -53.41
C ASP A 103 -38.93 -11.31 -53.90
N TYR A 104 -39.91 -10.89 -53.09
CA TYR A 104 -41.31 -10.85 -53.46
C TYR A 104 -41.55 -9.93 -54.65
N LEU A 105 -40.98 -8.69 -54.63
CA LEU A 105 -41.16 -7.69 -55.69
C LEU A 105 -40.51 -8.15 -57.00
N ILE A 106 -39.34 -8.77 -56.94
CA ILE A 106 -38.65 -9.31 -58.13
C ILE A 106 -39.47 -10.44 -58.77
N ARG A 107 -40.01 -11.34 -57.99
CA ARG A 107 -40.85 -12.44 -58.47
C ARG A 107 -42.16 -11.92 -59.09
N ARG A 108 -42.73 -10.90 -58.48
CA ARG A 108 -43.95 -10.26 -58.99
C ARG A 108 -43.69 -9.60 -60.35
N ASP A 109 -42.60 -8.87 -60.50
CA ASP A 109 -42.23 -8.25 -61.78
C ASP A 109 -41.99 -9.29 -62.87
N GLN A 110 -41.31 -10.40 -62.55
CA GLN A 110 -41.11 -11.50 -63.49
C GLN A 110 -42.42 -12.12 -63.92
N GLY A 111 -43.35 -12.31 -63.00
CA GLY A 111 -44.67 -12.84 -63.29
C GLY A 111 -45.50 -11.88 -64.15
N GLN A 112 -45.34 -10.58 -64.06
CA GLN A 112 -46.08 -9.57 -64.85
C GLN A 112 -45.50 -9.39 -66.26
N SER A 113 -44.23 -9.71 -66.48
CA SER A 113 -43.59 -9.58 -67.78
C SER A 113 -43.87 -10.79 -68.72
N GLU A 114 -44.41 -11.82 -68.14
CA GLU A 114 -44.93 -12.98 -68.92
C GLU A 114 -46.40 -12.76 -69.29
#